data_f5d44f449011a2a6135e5056dc3463c1
#
_entry.id   f5d44f449011a2a6135e5056dc3463c1
#
_cell.length_a   1.000
_cell.length_b   1.000
_cell.length_c   1.000
_cell.angle_alpha   90.00
_cell.angle_beta   90.00
_cell.angle_gamma   90.00
#
_symmetry.space_group_name_H-M   'P 1'
#
loop_
_entity.id
_entity.type
_entity.pdbx_description
1 polymer ?
#
loop_
_entity_poly.entity_id
_entity_poly.type
_entity_poly.pdbx_seq_one_letter_code
_entity_poly.pdbx_strand_id
1 'polypeptide(L)'
;MLLIIFCISLWQYKTFKNDKLEAMCKNSVNAALEHFEKYEANKGESDYIAGVAEFRTYMTAYLCLEAESNTDYIWCNTLYGDMILNPEKVKLHIPELLDALEYLSEDYDHPNGFNLINALNNQLKTK
;
A
#
# COMPACT_ATOMS: atom_id res chain seq x y z
N MET A 1 -17.11 -18.34 33.66
CA MET A 1 -17.55 -18.97 32.42
C MET A 1 -17.95 -17.97 31.34
N LEU A 2 -18.81 -16.99 31.65
CA LEU A 2 -19.20 -15.91 30.74
C LEU A 2 -18.00 -15.06 30.26
N LEU A 3 -17.04 -14.77 31.15
CA LEU A 3 -15.81 -14.02 30.80
C LEU A 3 -14.94 -14.75 29.79
N ILE A 4 -14.83 -16.07 29.88
CA ILE A 4 -14.05 -16.90 28.96
C ILE A 4 -14.69 -16.90 27.57
N ILE A 5 -16.01 -17.06 27.50
CA ILE A 5 -16.77 -17.03 26.25
C ILE A 5 -16.63 -15.65 25.60
N PHE A 6 -16.72 -14.58 26.38
CA PHE A 6 -16.55 -13.21 25.91
C PHE A 6 -15.14 -12.98 25.34
N CYS A 7 -14.11 -13.45 26.03
CA CYS A 7 -12.72 -13.33 25.56
C CYS A 7 -12.48 -14.10 24.26
N ILE A 8 -13.05 -15.31 24.14
CA ILE A 8 -12.95 -16.13 22.92
C ILE A 8 -13.65 -15.42 21.76
N SER A 9 -14.85 -14.86 22.02
CA SER A 9 -15.60 -14.13 20.99
C SER A 9 -14.85 -12.89 20.52
N LEU A 10 -14.24 -12.12 21.42
CA LEU A 10 -13.43 -10.97 21.08
C LEU A 10 -12.20 -11.37 20.28
N TRP A 11 -11.54 -12.44 20.67
CA TRP A 11 -10.36 -12.95 19.95
C TRP A 11 -10.73 -13.39 18.54
N GLN A 12 -11.82 -14.13 18.38
CA GLN A 12 -12.32 -14.57 17.07
C GLN A 12 -12.69 -13.38 16.19
N TYR A 13 -13.36 -12.36 16.74
CA TYR A 13 -13.70 -11.14 16.00
C TYR A 13 -12.46 -10.39 15.54
N LYS A 14 -11.47 -10.22 16.41
CA LYS A 14 -10.21 -9.54 16.09
C LYS A 14 -9.45 -10.29 14.98
N THR A 15 -9.35 -11.61 15.09
CA THR A 15 -8.69 -12.45 14.08
C THR A 15 -9.39 -12.33 12.72
N PHE A 16 -10.71 -12.41 12.71
CA PHE A 16 -11.53 -12.27 11.49
C PHE A 16 -11.33 -10.90 10.85
N LYS A 17 -11.34 -9.84 11.65
CA LYS A 17 -11.12 -8.47 11.18
C LYS A 17 -9.74 -8.32 10.57
N ASN A 18 -8.70 -8.81 11.22
CA ASN A 18 -7.32 -8.72 10.74
C ASN A 18 -7.14 -9.53 9.45
N ASP A 19 -7.70 -10.71 9.34
CA ASP A 19 -7.64 -11.53 8.13
C ASP A 19 -8.26 -10.80 6.93
N LYS A 20 -9.40 -10.12 7.13
CA LYS A 20 -10.03 -9.31 6.09
C LYS A 20 -9.17 -8.13 5.67
N LEU A 21 -8.58 -7.41 6.64
CA LEU A 21 -7.73 -6.26 6.35
C LEU A 21 -6.46 -6.68 5.63
N GLU A 22 -5.85 -7.81 6.02
CA GLU A 22 -4.69 -8.35 5.33
C GLU A 22 -5.03 -8.73 3.89
N ALA A 23 -6.18 -9.37 3.67
CA ALA A 23 -6.66 -9.70 2.32
C ALA A 23 -6.90 -8.43 1.49
N MET A 24 -7.47 -7.38 2.09
CA MET A 24 -7.64 -6.08 1.41
C MET A 24 -6.31 -5.47 1.03
N CYS A 25 -5.31 -5.50 1.92
CA CYS A 25 -3.97 -5.02 1.62
C CYS A 25 -3.39 -5.75 0.42
N LYS A 26 -3.43 -7.07 0.44
CA LYS A 26 -2.89 -7.90 -0.64
C LYS A 26 -3.59 -7.65 -1.97
N ASN A 27 -4.91 -7.65 -1.94
CA ASN A 27 -5.71 -7.45 -3.16
C ASN A 27 -5.49 -6.05 -3.75
N SER A 28 -5.42 -5.03 -2.89
CA SER A 28 -5.21 -3.65 -3.32
C SER A 28 -3.81 -3.43 -3.88
N VAL A 29 -2.78 -4.03 -3.26
CA VAL A 29 -1.41 -3.98 -3.79
C VAL A 29 -1.34 -4.65 -5.16
N ASN A 30 -1.93 -5.83 -5.30
CA ASN A 30 -1.95 -6.55 -6.58
C ASN A 30 -2.68 -5.74 -7.66
N ALA A 31 -3.80 -5.12 -7.32
CA ALA A 31 -4.55 -4.26 -8.25
C ALA A 31 -3.76 -3.00 -8.61
N ALA A 32 -3.10 -2.37 -7.64
CA ALA A 32 -2.24 -1.21 -7.91
C ALA A 32 -1.10 -1.58 -8.84
N LEU A 33 -0.43 -2.70 -8.55
CA LEU A 33 0.66 -3.22 -9.39
C LEU A 33 0.20 -3.42 -10.82
N GLU A 34 -0.94 -4.08 -11.03
CA GLU A 34 -1.51 -4.32 -12.35
C GLU A 34 -1.81 -3.01 -13.10
N HIS A 35 -2.44 -2.04 -12.43
CA HIS A 35 -2.77 -0.76 -13.06
C HIS A 35 -1.51 0.06 -13.42
N PHE A 36 -0.52 0.09 -12.54
CA PHE A 36 0.72 0.80 -12.85
C PHE A 36 1.53 0.09 -13.94
N GLU A 37 1.49 -1.24 -14.03
CA GLU A 37 2.09 -1.99 -15.14
C GLU A 37 1.40 -1.62 -16.46
N LYS A 38 0.08 -1.57 -16.49
CA LYS A 38 -0.69 -1.12 -17.66
C LYS A 38 -0.36 0.32 -18.03
N TYR A 39 -0.24 1.20 -17.02
CA TYR A 39 0.18 2.58 -17.27
C TYR A 39 1.56 2.63 -17.92
N GLU A 40 2.52 1.86 -17.40
CA GLU A 40 3.88 1.84 -17.95
C GLU A 40 3.88 1.39 -19.41
N ALA A 41 3.05 0.41 -19.76
CA ALA A 41 2.95 -0.11 -21.12
C ALA A 41 2.24 0.85 -22.08
N ASN A 42 1.15 1.49 -21.66
CA ASN A 42 0.22 2.23 -22.52
C ASN A 42 0.15 3.73 -22.24
N LYS A 43 0.73 4.20 -21.13
CA LYS A 43 0.66 5.59 -20.65
C LYS A 43 -0.77 6.13 -20.53
N GLY A 44 -1.74 5.23 -20.25
CA GLY A 44 -3.15 5.60 -20.08
C GLY A 44 -3.42 6.24 -18.72
N GLU A 45 -3.94 7.46 -18.72
CA GLU A 45 -4.19 8.22 -17.49
C GLU A 45 -5.18 7.50 -16.56
N SER A 46 -6.16 6.79 -17.11
CA SER A 46 -7.13 6.03 -16.31
C SER A 46 -6.46 4.93 -15.49
N ASP A 47 -5.43 4.28 -16.02
CA ASP A 47 -4.67 3.26 -15.27
C ASP A 47 -3.84 3.89 -14.16
N TYR A 48 -3.25 5.07 -14.38
CA TYR A 48 -2.56 5.79 -13.33
C TYR A 48 -3.51 6.14 -12.17
N ILE A 49 -4.66 6.71 -12.50
CA ILE A 49 -5.68 7.09 -11.50
C ILE A 49 -6.17 5.86 -10.73
N ALA A 50 -6.43 4.76 -11.42
CA ALA A 50 -6.87 3.50 -10.80
C ALA A 50 -5.78 2.93 -9.88
N GLY A 51 -4.52 2.97 -10.30
CA GLY A 51 -3.39 2.55 -9.48
C GLY A 51 -3.27 3.36 -8.19
N VAL A 52 -3.41 4.68 -8.29
CA VAL A 52 -3.38 5.58 -7.12
C VAL A 52 -4.54 5.27 -6.17
N ALA A 53 -5.75 5.04 -6.68
CA ALA A 53 -6.91 4.70 -5.87
C ALA A 53 -6.70 3.38 -5.11
N GLU A 54 -6.14 2.37 -5.77
CA GLU A 54 -5.83 1.08 -5.14
C GLU A 54 -4.72 1.22 -4.09
N PHE A 55 -3.72 2.04 -4.34
CA PHE A 55 -2.67 2.33 -3.37
C PHE A 55 -3.26 2.98 -2.11
N ARG A 56 -4.21 3.90 -2.27
CA ARG A 56 -4.93 4.51 -1.14
C ARG A 56 -5.71 3.45 -0.34
N THR A 57 -6.37 2.54 -1.02
CA THR A 57 -7.11 1.44 -0.36
C THR A 57 -6.15 0.58 0.47
N TYR A 58 -4.98 0.25 -0.09
CA TYR A 58 -3.93 -0.46 0.64
C TYR A 58 -3.50 0.28 1.90
N MET A 59 -3.22 1.58 1.78
CA MET A 59 -2.80 2.40 2.92
C MET A 59 -3.86 2.44 4.02
N THR A 60 -5.13 2.59 3.64
CA THR A 60 -6.23 2.65 4.60
C THR A 60 -6.38 1.31 5.35
N ALA A 61 -6.32 0.21 4.62
CA ALA A 61 -6.39 -1.13 5.23
C ALA A 61 -5.17 -1.37 6.14
N TYR A 62 -3.99 -0.98 5.70
CA TYR A 62 -2.76 -1.12 6.48
C TYR A 62 -2.82 -0.31 7.79
N LEU A 63 -3.34 0.92 7.73
CA LEU A 63 -3.49 1.77 8.91
C LEU A 63 -4.45 1.15 9.94
N CYS A 64 -5.47 0.43 9.48
CA CYS A 64 -6.44 -0.24 10.36
C CYS A 64 -5.89 -1.50 11.01
N LEU A 65 -4.80 -2.06 10.50
CA LEU A 65 -4.09 -3.16 11.14
C LEU A 65 -3.28 -2.61 12.32
N GLU A 66 -3.14 -3.40 13.37
CA GLU A 66 -2.29 -3.04 14.50
C GLU A 66 -0.82 -3.16 14.07
N ALA A 67 -0.29 -2.11 13.43
CA ALA A 67 1.10 -2.06 13.04
C ALA A 67 1.93 -1.48 14.20
N GLU A 68 3.07 -2.10 14.47
CA GLU A 68 3.99 -1.65 15.53
C GLU A 68 4.69 -0.33 15.16
N SER A 69 4.78 -0.02 13.87
CA SER A 69 5.49 1.15 13.38
C SER A 69 4.60 2.01 12.48
N ASN A 70 4.50 3.29 12.80
CA ASN A 70 3.83 4.28 11.96
C ASN A 70 4.74 4.82 10.84
N THR A 71 6.04 4.49 10.85
CA THR A 71 7.01 4.99 9.88
C THR A 71 6.67 4.53 8.46
N ASP A 72 6.32 3.26 8.32
CA ASP A 72 5.97 2.68 7.01
C ASP A 72 4.73 3.36 6.42
N TYR A 73 3.74 3.61 7.26
CA TYR A 73 2.55 4.36 6.83
C TYR A 73 2.89 5.78 6.42
N ILE A 74 3.77 6.46 7.17
CA ILE A 74 4.21 7.83 6.85
C ILE A 74 4.88 7.86 5.47
N TRP A 75 5.75 6.90 5.17
CA TRP A 75 6.40 6.79 3.87
C TRP A 75 5.38 6.60 2.74
N CYS A 76 4.42 5.69 2.94
CA CYS A 76 3.35 5.48 1.97
C CYS A 76 2.50 6.73 1.78
N ASN A 77 2.16 7.42 2.87
CA ASN A 77 1.37 8.65 2.81
C ASN A 77 2.10 9.78 2.07
N THR A 78 3.42 9.88 2.27
CA THR A 78 4.24 10.84 1.53
C THR A 78 4.21 10.55 0.04
N LEU A 79 4.39 9.29 -0.35
CA LEU A 79 4.31 8.89 -1.76
C LEU A 79 2.92 9.15 -2.34
N TYR A 80 1.86 8.83 -1.60
CA TYR A 80 0.50 9.09 -2.03
C TYR A 80 0.27 10.58 -2.27
N GLY A 81 0.80 11.44 -1.37
CA GLY A 81 0.75 12.89 -1.55
C GLY A 81 1.38 13.33 -2.87
N ASP A 82 2.54 12.78 -3.21
CA ASP A 82 3.19 13.09 -4.48
C ASP A 82 2.42 12.54 -5.68
N MET A 83 1.80 11.36 -5.56
CA MET A 83 0.93 10.82 -6.62
C MET A 83 -0.21 11.78 -6.97
N ILE A 84 -0.73 12.51 -5.99
CA ILE A 84 -1.83 13.46 -6.18
C ILE A 84 -1.32 14.85 -6.58
N LEU A 85 -0.29 15.36 -5.89
CA LEU A 85 0.16 16.74 -6.04
C LEU A 85 1.22 16.92 -7.12
N ASN A 86 2.02 15.88 -7.35
CA ASN A 86 3.14 15.92 -8.30
C ASN A 86 3.11 14.69 -9.22
N PRO A 87 1.97 14.40 -9.90
CA PRO A 87 1.82 13.17 -10.67
C PRO A 87 2.87 13.02 -11.77
N GLU A 88 3.27 14.11 -12.41
CA GLU A 88 4.25 14.05 -13.51
C GLU A 88 5.61 13.57 -13.02
N LYS A 89 6.01 13.91 -11.79
CA LYS A 89 7.23 13.39 -11.19
C LYS A 89 7.13 11.89 -10.91
N VAL A 90 6.02 11.46 -10.32
CA VAL A 90 5.80 10.04 -10.01
C VAL A 90 5.78 9.21 -11.29
N LYS A 91 5.15 9.71 -12.35
CA LYS A 91 5.07 9.04 -13.64
C LYS A 91 6.45 8.78 -14.27
N LEU A 92 7.46 9.57 -13.93
CA LEU A 92 8.84 9.34 -14.38
C LEU A 92 9.53 8.19 -13.62
N HIS A 93 8.96 7.76 -12.51
CA HIS A 93 9.55 6.74 -11.61
C HIS A 93 8.67 5.51 -11.45
N ILE A 94 7.83 5.22 -12.45
CA ILE A 94 6.96 4.04 -12.39
C ILE A 94 7.75 2.73 -12.22
N PRO A 95 8.88 2.50 -12.90
CA PRO A 95 9.65 1.27 -12.68
C PRO A 95 10.05 1.08 -11.20
N GLU A 96 10.49 2.12 -10.52
CA GLU A 96 10.85 2.07 -9.10
C GLU A 96 9.63 1.79 -8.22
N LEU A 97 8.48 2.38 -8.56
CA LEU A 97 7.22 2.11 -7.87
C LEU A 97 6.80 0.65 -8.05
N LEU A 98 6.92 0.10 -9.25
CA LEU A 98 6.59 -1.30 -9.52
C LEU A 98 7.47 -2.24 -8.70
N ASP A 99 8.76 -1.96 -8.57
CA ASP A 99 9.67 -2.76 -7.75
C ASP A 99 9.21 -2.81 -6.29
N ALA A 100 8.82 -1.67 -5.73
CA ALA A 100 8.30 -1.59 -4.37
C ALA A 100 7.00 -2.38 -4.20
N LEU A 101 6.07 -2.22 -5.12
CA LEU A 101 4.78 -2.89 -5.07
C LEU A 101 4.92 -4.41 -5.25
N GLU A 102 5.91 -4.86 -6.02
CA GLU A 102 6.17 -6.28 -6.19
C GLU A 102 6.54 -6.95 -4.87
N TYR A 103 7.39 -6.33 -4.06
CA TYR A 103 7.67 -6.83 -2.70
C TYR A 103 6.42 -6.84 -1.83
N LEU A 104 5.63 -5.77 -1.86
CA LEU A 104 4.40 -5.68 -1.07
C LEU A 104 3.32 -6.67 -1.55
N SER A 105 3.37 -7.10 -2.81
CA SER A 105 2.47 -8.13 -3.32
C SER A 105 2.80 -9.52 -2.77
N GLU A 106 4.05 -9.77 -2.43
CA GLU A 106 4.48 -11.01 -1.78
C GLU A 106 4.07 -11.03 -0.31
N ASP A 107 4.24 -9.89 0.37
CA ASP A 107 3.91 -9.71 1.77
C ASP A 107 3.54 -8.24 1.99
N TYR A 108 2.33 -7.96 2.43
CA TYR A 108 1.78 -6.61 2.53
C TYR A 108 2.59 -5.67 3.43
N ASP A 109 3.42 -6.19 4.33
CA ASP A 109 4.31 -5.42 5.21
C ASP A 109 5.80 -5.71 4.95
N HIS A 110 6.14 -6.14 3.75
CA HIS A 110 7.50 -6.51 3.39
C HIS A 110 8.46 -5.32 3.58
N PRO A 111 9.51 -5.46 4.42
CA PRO A 111 10.40 -4.32 4.72
C PRO A 111 11.10 -3.77 3.48
N ASN A 112 11.45 -4.61 2.51
CA ASN A 112 12.09 -4.16 1.27
C ASN A 112 11.16 -3.26 0.45
N GLY A 113 9.86 -3.57 0.44
CA GLY A 113 8.87 -2.71 -0.21
C GLY A 113 8.84 -1.31 0.39
N PHE A 114 8.79 -1.21 1.70
CA PHE A 114 8.81 0.08 2.40
C PHE A 114 10.13 0.83 2.21
N ASN A 115 11.26 0.12 2.23
CA ASN A 115 12.57 0.74 1.98
C ASN A 115 12.64 1.35 0.57
N LEU A 116 12.09 0.67 -0.43
CA LEU A 116 12.02 1.18 -1.80
C LEU A 116 11.09 2.38 -1.92
N ILE A 117 9.96 2.38 -1.19
CA ILE A 117 9.07 3.54 -1.12
C ILE A 117 9.80 4.74 -0.53
N ASN A 118 10.54 4.53 0.56
CA ASN A 118 11.34 5.61 1.16
C ASN A 118 12.41 6.12 0.20
N ALA A 119 13.10 5.24 -0.51
CA ALA A 119 14.09 5.61 -1.51
C ALA A 119 13.45 6.43 -2.65
N LEU A 120 12.28 6.00 -3.12
CA LEU A 120 11.52 6.74 -4.13
C LEU A 120 11.11 8.13 -3.63
N ASN A 121 10.63 8.23 -2.39
CA ASN A 121 10.30 9.52 -1.79
C ASN A 121 11.50 10.48 -1.81
N ASN A 122 12.69 9.95 -1.52
CA ASN A 122 13.92 10.75 -1.53
C ASN A 122 14.28 11.22 -2.95
N GLN A 123 14.06 10.38 -3.96
CA GLN A 123 14.25 10.75 -5.37
C GLN A 123 13.27 11.84 -5.79
N LEU A 124 12.02 11.76 -5.35
CA LEU A 124 10.99 12.75 -5.68
C LEU A 124 11.24 14.13 -5.06
N LYS A 125 12.02 14.19 -3.97
CA LYS A 125 12.42 15.46 -3.35
C LYS A 125 13.50 16.19 -4.13
N THR A 126 14.29 15.48 -4.91
CA THR A 126 15.35 16.11 -5.72
C THR A 126 14.74 16.77 -6.95
N LYS A 127 15.22 17.95 -7.28
CA LYS A 127 14.75 18.68 -8.47
C LYS A 127 15.35 18.11 -9.74
#